data_9c4c9dccd7479bf285abfd86c55791c0
#
_entry.id   9c4c9dccd7479bf285abfd86c55791c0
#
_cell.length_a   1.000
_cell.length_b   1.000
_cell.length_c   1.000
_cell.angle_alpha   90.00
_cell.angle_beta   90.00
_cell.angle_gamma   90.00
#
_symmetry.space_group_name_H-M   'P 1'
#
loop_
_entity.id
_entity.type
_entity.pdbx_description
1 polymer ?
#
loop_
_entity_poly.entity_id
_entity_poly.type
_entity_poly.pdbx_seq_one_letter_code
_entity_poly.pdbx_strand_id
1 'polypeptide(L)'
;MTPPSTLERSSASVDALDGLFKGFADPTRLRILNVLAAGELCVCDIVDLLELPQPTISRHLAYLRRAGLVTMTREWKFAHYRLAEPGHAVHETLVSCIRSCFAGIPSLDAERAAAVQRVALGGTGGCT
;
A
#
# COMPACT_ATOMS: atom_id res chain seq x y z
N MET A 1 31.08 -16.59 1.77
CA MET A 1 30.65 -15.46 0.96
C MET A 1 29.15 -15.37 0.92
N THR A 2 28.65 -14.21 1.13
CA THR A 2 27.22 -14.01 1.10
C THR A 2 26.72 -14.14 -0.33
N PRO A 3 25.70 -14.94 -0.56
CA PRO A 3 25.14 -15.01 -1.92
C PRO A 3 24.58 -13.65 -2.32
N PRO A 4 24.40 -13.44 -3.60
CA PRO A 4 23.79 -12.19 -4.05
C PRO A 4 22.52 -11.97 -3.25
N SER A 5 22.43 -10.83 -2.65
CA SER A 5 21.24 -10.53 -1.87
C SER A 5 20.08 -10.28 -2.80
N THR A 6 18.89 -10.31 -2.24
CA THR A 6 17.70 -9.91 -2.97
C THR A 6 17.89 -8.51 -3.53
N LEU A 7 18.60 -7.67 -2.79
CA LEU A 7 18.89 -6.31 -3.22
C LEU A 7 19.61 -6.29 -4.57
N GLU A 8 20.63 -7.10 -4.72
CA GLU A 8 21.39 -7.13 -5.96
C GLU A 8 20.54 -7.65 -7.11
N ARG A 9 19.84 -8.76 -6.86
CA ARG A 9 19.04 -9.36 -7.91
C ARG A 9 17.85 -8.50 -8.31
N SER A 10 17.38 -7.67 -7.40
CA SER A 10 16.20 -6.84 -7.65
C SER A 10 16.53 -5.60 -8.45
N SER A 11 17.79 -5.44 -8.84
CA SER A 11 18.17 -4.26 -9.64
C SER A 11 17.74 -2.97 -8.98
N ALA A 12 18.08 -2.83 -7.70
CA ALA A 12 17.71 -1.64 -6.96
C ALA A 12 18.55 -0.47 -7.47
N SER A 13 18.12 0.11 -8.57
CA SER A 13 18.78 1.28 -9.13
C SER A 13 18.36 2.52 -8.37
N VAL A 14 19.12 3.60 -8.56
CA VAL A 14 18.75 4.88 -7.96
C VAL A 14 17.37 5.31 -8.45
N ASP A 15 17.06 5.07 -9.72
CA ASP A 15 15.75 5.43 -10.25
C ASP A 15 14.64 4.63 -9.58
N ALA A 16 14.87 3.36 -9.32
CA ALA A 16 13.88 2.54 -8.62
C ALA A 16 13.67 3.04 -7.19
N LEU A 17 14.75 3.40 -6.51
CA LEU A 17 14.65 3.96 -5.16
C LEU A 17 13.91 5.28 -5.17
N ASP A 18 14.19 6.13 -6.15
CA ASP A 18 13.50 7.40 -6.28
C ASP A 18 11.99 7.17 -6.41
N GLY A 19 11.59 6.18 -7.22
CA GLY A 19 10.18 5.85 -7.39
C GLY A 19 9.53 5.42 -6.09
N LEU A 20 10.23 4.59 -5.30
CA LEU A 20 9.70 4.16 -4.02
C LEU A 20 9.48 5.35 -3.09
N PHE A 21 10.49 6.20 -2.95
CA PHE A 21 10.38 7.35 -2.05
C PHE A 21 9.33 8.33 -2.51
N LYS A 22 9.20 8.53 -3.82
CA LYS A 22 8.14 9.39 -4.34
C LYS A 22 6.77 8.83 -4.02
N GLY A 23 6.64 7.50 -4.02
CA GLY A 23 5.39 6.88 -3.62
C GLY A 23 5.00 7.24 -2.20
N PHE A 24 5.97 7.46 -1.33
CA PHE A 24 5.73 7.84 0.05
C PHE A 24 5.54 9.36 0.24
N ALA A 25 5.87 10.15 -0.75
CA ALA A 25 5.94 11.60 -0.60
C ALA A 25 4.62 12.28 -0.97
N ASP A 26 3.53 11.79 -0.41
CA ASP A 26 2.22 12.38 -0.63
C ASP A 26 1.29 11.95 0.50
N PRO A 27 0.56 12.89 1.13
CA PRO A 27 -0.30 12.54 2.25
C PRO A 27 -1.35 11.48 1.93
N THR A 28 -1.98 11.57 0.77
CA THR A 28 -3.00 10.59 0.39
C THR A 28 -2.38 9.22 0.19
N ARG A 29 -1.23 9.16 -0.47
CA ARG A 29 -0.57 7.88 -0.67
C ARG A 29 -0.11 7.25 0.64
N LEU A 30 0.36 8.08 1.59
CA LEU A 30 0.71 7.55 2.91
C LEU A 30 -0.50 6.94 3.59
N ARG A 31 -1.66 7.57 3.48
CA ARG A 31 -2.88 7.05 4.06
C ARG A 31 -3.30 5.74 3.40
N ILE A 32 -3.17 5.66 2.08
CA ILE A 32 -3.50 4.43 1.37
C ILE A 32 -2.58 3.29 1.81
N LEU A 33 -1.28 3.54 1.85
CA LEU A 33 -0.33 2.53 2.29
C LEU A 33 -0.63 2.08 3.71
N ASN A 34 -1.01 3.01 4.56
CA ASN A 34 -1.34 2.72 5.94
C ASN A 34 -2.53 1.77 6.06
N VAL A 35 -3.62 2.00 5.33
CA VAL A 35 -4.76 1.11 5.43
C VAL A 35 -4.48 -0.24 4.78
N LEU A 36 -3.67 -0.27 3.73
CA LEU A 36 -3.30 -1.53 3.10
C LEU A 36 -2.37 -2.37 3.96
N ALA A 37 -1.73 -1.77 4.96
CA ALA A 37 -0.95 -2.55 5.91
C ALA A 37 -1.84 -3.46 6.75
N ALA A 38 -3.14 -3.19 6.80
CA ALA A 38 -4.08 -4.06 7.50
C ALA A 38 -4.41 -5.31 6.69
N GLY A 39 -4.26 -5.26 5.37
CA GLY A 39 -4.58 -6.39 4.51
C GLY A 39 -5.10 -5.94 3.17
N GLU A 40 -5.59 -6.90 2.41
CA GLU A 40 -6.11 -6.63 1.08
C GLU A 40 -7.45 -5.91 1.14
N LEU A 41 -7.60 -4.86 0.32
CA LEU A 41 -8.81 -4.06 0.30
C LEU A 41 -9.19 -3.74 -1.15
N CYS A 42 -10.48 -3.64 -1.44
CA CYS A 42 -10.90 -3.17 -2.75
C CYS A 42 -10.95 -1.64 -2.76
N VAL A 43 -11.07 -1.08 -3.95
CA VAL A 43 -11.09 0.39 -4.11
C VAL A 43 -12.19 1.01 -3.27
N CYS A 44 -13.39 0.41 -3.25
CA CYS A 44 -14.50 0.96 -2.49
C CYS A 44 -14.22 1.01 -0.99
N ASP A 45 -13.52 0.00 -0.48
CA ASP A 45 -13.13 0.01 0.92
C ASP A 45 -12.21 1.18 1.22
N ILE A 46 -11.25 1.42 0.33
CA ILE A 46 -10.29 2.50 0.53
C ILE A 46 -11.00 3.86 0.44
N VAL A 47 -11.88 4.01 -0.54
CA VAL A 47 -12.68 5.23 -0.69
C VAL A 47 -13.46 5.50 0.58
N ASP A 48 -14.09 4.47 1.11
CA ASP A 48 -14.91 4.58 2.30
C ASP A 48 -14.08 4.94 3.52
N LEU A 49 -12.95 4.24 3.68
CA LEU A 49 -12.08 4.44 4.84
C LEU A 49 -11.44 5.82 4.85
N LEU A 50 -11.02 6.31 3.70
CA LEU A 50 -10.31 7.58 3.62
C LEU A 50 -11.24 8.76 3.34
N GLU A 51 -12.49 8.50 2.96
CA GLU A 51 -13.47 9.53 2.65
C GLU A 51 -12.97 10.48 1.58
N LEU A 52 -12.41 9.90 0.53
CA LEU A 52 -11.94 10.65 -0.62
C LEU A 52 -12.61 10.12 -1.89
N PRO A 53 -12.74 10.96 -2.91
CA PRO A 53 -13.39 10.54 -4.15
C PRO A 53 -12.66 9.38 -4.81
N GLN A 54 -13.41 8.48 -5.44
CA GLN A 54 -12.83 7.33 -6.09
C GLN A 54 -11.77 7.70 -7.14
N PRO A 55 -11.98 8.72 -7.99
CA PRO A 55 -10.95 9.06 -8.97
C PRO A 55 -9.63 9.45 -8.32
N THR A 56 -9.68 10.11 -7.16
CA THR A 56 -8.47 10.47 -6.42
C THR A 56 -7.76 9.21 -5.94
N ILE A 57 -8.51 8.31 -5.32
CA ILE A 57 -7.95 7.06 -4.82
C ILE A 57 -7.37 6.25 -5.97
N SER A 58 -8.11 6.10 -7.06
CA SER A 58 -7.67 5.30 -8.20
C SER A 58 -6.38 5.85 -8.81
N ARG A 59 -6.26 7.18 -8.90
CA ARG A 59 -5.06 7.81 -9.45
C ARG A 59 -3.84 7.52 -8.58
N HIS A 60 -4.00 7.62 -7.27
CA HIS A 60 -2.90 7.35 -6.37
C HIS A 60 -2.54 5.86 -6.31
N LEU A 61 -3.53 4.99 -6.40
CA LEU A 61 -3.26 3.55 -6.48
C LEU A 61 -2.48 3.21 -7.74
N ALA A 62 -2.82 3.83 -8.87
CA ALA A 62 -2.08 3.61 -10.10
C ALA A 62 -0.62 4.07 -9.95
N TYR A 63 -0.41 5.19 -9.28
CA TYR A 63 0.93 5.68 -9.01
C TYR A 63 1.72 4.68 -8.16
N LEU A 64 1.08 4.20 -7.08
CA LEU A 64 1.73 3.24 -6.18
C LEU A 64 2.03 1.91 -6.88
N ARG A 65 1.16 1.48 -7.80
CA ARG A 65 1.44 0.27 -8.57
C ARG A 65 2.67 0.46 -9.46
N ARG A 66 2.75 1.59 -10.14
CA ARG A 66 3.91 1.86 -11.00
C ARG A 66 5.19 1.95 -10.18
N ALA A 67 5.10 2.45 -8.95
CA ALA A 67 6.25 2.54 -8.07
C ALA A 67 6.63 1.19 -7.46
N GLY A 68 5.79 0.17 -7.64
CA GLY A 68 6.07 -1.15 -7.11
C GLY A 68 5.70 -1.33 -5.64
N LEU A 69 4.93 -0.41 -5.09
CA LEU A 69 4.56 -0.47 -3.66
C LEU A 69 3.27 -1.23 -3.41
N VAL A 70 2.39 -1.32 -4.40
CA VAL A 70 1.15 -2.08 -4.26
C VAL A 70 0.96 -2.95 -5.49
N THR A 71 0.23 -4.05 -5.29
CA THR A 71 -0.19 -4.92 -6.37
C THR A 71 -1.71 -4.97 -6.40
N MET A 72 -2.24 -5.31 -7.55
CA MET A 72 -3.67 -5.40 -7.75
C MET A 72 -4.01 -6.77 -8.30
N THR A 73 -5.05 -7.36 -7.75
CA THR A 73 -5.62 -8.60 -8.25
C THR A 73 -7.04 -8.29 -8.67
N ARG A 74 -7.41 -8.74 -9.86
CA ARG A 74 -8.79 -8.57 -10.30
C ARG A 74 -9.49 -9.89 -10.13
N GLU A 75 -10.57 -9.85 -9.36
CA GLU A 75 -11.39 -11.02 -9.17
C GLU A 75 -12.77 -10.65 -9.67
N TRP A 76 -13.10 -11.19 -10.83
CA TRP A 76 -14.33 -10.86 -11.52
C TRP A 76 -14.31 -9.36 -11.86
N LYS A 77 -15.28 -8.57 -11.39
CA LYS A 77 -15.30 -7.14 -11.68
C LYS A 77 -14.68 -6.29 -10.59
N PHE A 78 -14.17 -6.94 -9.54
CA PHE A 78 -13.62 -6.22 -8.41
C PHE A 78 -12.09 -6.18 -8.48
N ALA A 79 -11.53 -5.01 -8.19
CA ALA A 79 -10.10 -4.82 -8.10
C ALA A 79 -9.70 -4.77 -6.63
N HIS A 80 -8.82 -5.67 -6.23
CA HIS A 80 -8.33 -5.77 -4.86
C HIS A 80 -6.87 -5.35 -4.84
N TYR A 81 -6.52 -4.52 -3.88
CA TYR A 81 -5.17 -3.99 -3.76
C TYR A 81 -4.54 -4.45 -2.46
N ARG A 82 -3.23 -4.65 -2.49
CA ARG A 82 -2.48 -5.01 -1.29
C ARG A 82 -1.06 -4.48 -1.43
N LEU A 83 -0.35 -4.39 -0.30
CA LEU A 83 1.06 -4.02 -0.34
C LEU A 83 1.83 -5.08 -1.12
N ALA A 84 2.74 -4.63 -1.97
CA ALA A 84 3.57 -5.54 -2.76
C ALA A 84 4.58 -6.23 -1.86
N GLU A 85 4.99 -7.44 -2.25
CA GLU A 85 6.09 -8.11 -1.58
C GLU A 85 7.37 -7.32 -1.83
N PRO A 86 8.14 -7.02 -0.79
CA PRO A 86 9.37 -6.26 -0.99
C PRO A 86 10.33 -6.98 -1.91
N GLY A 87 10.89 -6.23 -2.86
CA GLY A 87 11.83 -6.79 -3.80
C GLY A 87 13.28 -6.64 -3.38
N HIS A 88 13.55 -5.83 -2.38
CA HIS A 88 14.92 -5.60 -1.91
C HIS A 88 14.87 -4.95 -0.52
N ALA A 89 16.05 -4.78 0.06
CA ALA A 89 16.18 -4.35 1.45
C ALA A 89 15.56 -2.97 1.71
N VAL A 90 15.73 -2.03 0.80
CA VAL A 90 15.15 -0.70 0.99
C VAL A 90 13.62 -0.79 1.01
N HIS A 91 13.06 -1.52 0.06
CA HIS A 91 11.62 -1.70 -0.02
C HIS A 91 11.10 -2.37 1.28
N GLU A 92 11.80 -3.41 1.74
CA GLU A 92 11.42 -4.10 2.97
C GLU A 92 11.43 -3.16 4.17
N THR A 93 12.44 -2.31 4.27
CA THR A 93 12.54 -1.34 5.35
C THR A 93 11.38 -0.33 5.29
N LEU A 94 11.02 0.13 4.10
CA LEU A 94 9.93 1.07 3.96
C LEU A 94 8.59 0.44 4.34
N VAL A 95 8.36 -0.81 3.95
CA VAL A 95 7.14 -1.52 4.35
C VAL A 95 7.11 -1.71 5.86
N SER A 96 8.24 -2.06 6.45
CA SER A 96 8.34 -2.20 7.89
C SER A 96 8.03 -0.89 8.60
N CYS A 97 8.48 0.23 8.02
CA CYS A 97 8.17 1.55 8.55
C CYS A 97 6.66 1.81 8.56
N ILE A 98 5.97 1.42 7.48
CA ILE A 98 4.51 1.59 7.43
C ILE A 98 3.88 0.80 8.58
N ARG A 99 4.32 -0.44 8.77
CA ARG A 99 3.68 -1.32 9.75
C ARG A 99 3.93 -0.92 11.19
N SER A 100 5.10 -0.37 11.49
CA SER A 100 5.47 -0.12 12.88
C SER A 100 5.62 1.34 13.23
N CYS A 101 6.13 2.18 12.32
CA CYS A 101 6.43 3.56 12.67
C CYS A 101 5.24 4.50 12.49
N PHE A 102 4.24 4.08 11.74
CA PHE A 102 3.04 4.88 11.57
C PHE A 102 2.14 4.80 12.80
N ALA A 103 2.36 3.81 13.66
CA ALA A 103 1.64 3.72 14.92
C ALA A 103 1.98 4.93 15.78
N GLY A 104 1.00 5.42 16.49
CA GLY A 104 1.22 6.59 17.33
C GLY A 104 0.89 7.91 16.66
N ILE A 105 0.56 7.90 15.38
CA ILE A 105 0.04 9.08 14.70
C ILE A 105 -1.48 8.94 14.73
N PRO A 106 -2.18 9.76 15.53
CA PRO A 106 -3.61 9.50 15.80
C PRO A 106 -4.49 9.32 14.58
N SER A 107 -4.32 10.15 13.56
CA SER A 107 -5.17 10.03 12.37
C SER A 107 -4.90 8.74 11.62
N LEU A 108 -3.65 8.31 11.56
CA LEU A 108 -3.30 7.06 10.89
C LEU A 108 -3.73 5.86 11.71
N ASP A 109 -3.62 5.95 13.04
CA ASP A 109 -4.07 4.86 13.90
C ASP A 109 -5.57 4.60 13.74
N ALA A 110 -6.36 5.67 13.68
CA ALA A 110 -7.81 5.51 13.54
C ALA A 110 -8.16 4.86 12.21
N GLU A 111 -7.52 5.30 11.13
CA GLU A 111 -7.77 4.72 9.82
C GLU A 111 -7.30 3.27 9.75
N ARG A 112 -6.15 2.97 10.36
CA ARG A 112 -5.65 1.60 10.39
C ARG A 112 -6.59 0.69 11.17
N ALA A 113 -7.08 1.14 12.31
CA ALA A 113 -7.99 0.35 13.12
C ALA A 113 -9.28 0.04 12.35
N ALA A 114 -9.81 1.03 11.65
CA ALA A 114 -11.01 0.81 10.83
C ALA A 114 -10.72 -0.17 9.69
N ALA A 115 -9.53 -0.07 9.09
CA ALA A 115 -9.13 -0.97 8.02
C ALA A 115 -8.99 -2.40 8.52
N VAL A 116 -8.43 -2.58 9.71
CA VAL A 116 -8.29 -3.92 10.31
C VAL A 116 -9.65 -4.56 10.46
N GLN A 117 -10.64 -3.81 10.93
CA GLN A 117 -12.00 -4.34 11.05
C GLN A 117 -12.59 -4.69 9.69
N ARG A 118 -12.36 -3.82 8.70
CA ARG A 118 -12.89 -4.06 7.36
C ARG A 118 -12.31 -5.33 6.76
N VAL A 119 -11.00 -5.55 6.93
CA VAL A 119 -10.35 -6.76 6.44
C VAL A 119 -10.91 -7.98 7.16
N ALA A 120 -11.10 -7.88 8.48
CA ALA A 120 -11.63 -8.99 9.27
C ALA A 120 -13.03 -9.39 8.82
N LEU A 121 -13.80 -8.45 8.29
CA LEU A 121 -15.13 -8.74 7.78
C LEU A 121 -15.11 -9.22 6.33
N GLY A 122 -13.94 -9.37 5.74
CA GLY A 122 -13.81 -9.79 4.36
C GLY A 122 -13.99 -8.66 3.37
N GLY A 123 -13.88 -7.41 3.84
CA GLY A 123 -14.13 -6.25 3.02
C GLY A 123 -15.62 -6.10 2.74
N THR A 124 -15.98 -5.10 1.98
CA THR A 124 -17.38 -4.93 1.63
C THR A 124 -17.80 -5.89 0.53
N GLY A 125 -16.86 -6.28 -0.30
CA GLY A 125 -17.17 -7.12 -1.46
C GLY A 125 -18.23 -6.51 -2.35
N GLY A 126 -18.81 -5.45 -1.89
CA GLY A 126 -19.93 -4.85 -2.56
C GLY A 126 -19.60 -3.53 -3.20
N CYS A 127 -18.44 -3.43 -3.71
CA CYS A 127 -18.00 -2.26 -4.43
C CYS A 127 -18.75 -2.21 -5.75
N THR A 128 -19.88 -1.69 -5.73
CA THR A 128 -20.69 -1.61 -6.95
C THR A 128 -20.74 -0.18 -7.44
#